data_d05d556d5c093fa57ba4d7430f9a8067
#
_entry.id   d05d556d5c093fa57ba4d7430f9a8067
#
_cell.length_a   1.000
_cell.length_b   1.000
_cell.length_c   1.000
_cell.angle_alpha   90.00
_cell.angle_beta   90.00
_cell.angle_gamma   90.00
#
_symmetry.space_group_name_H-M   'P 1'
#
loop_
_entity.id
_entity.type
_entity.pdbx_description
1 polymer ?
#
loop_
_entity_poly.entity_id
_entity_poly.type
_entity_poly.pdbx_seq_one_letter_code
_entity_poly.pdbx_strand_id
1 'polypeptide(L)'
;MKFKTTTKTIKDHVLTVSKAVDIKPSTPALQGLYIRINKNNCELTGSDLDLVIKARFEVESIVDGECLVNSRIFSEVVRKLPSGEVVFSDIGNEIKVETKKTEYRLRKLDHLTYPKTLLEQQHDTTKSKQLKTTNLFDALKKVGVAASPEGGKPILTGVFFDNEENQTNLVSTDSYRLATNVVFDIPISDAGIVSYRSLSETIKIFEDSEEQININSTERELHFYNKRYYTSVRKLEGTFPEYKMLFPKENLFSIEVDKKSILESLDRSTVVAEGFIPVTLKVVDNNTLNISSTNKDIGGGNEVVDIKLLGLEIGDMSGFEISFNPNYLIQGIEVLEGNKAYLRFSGNDKPAVIQGEEEHYKYLLMPVRTNQ
;
A
#
# COMPACT_ATOMS: atom_id res chain seq x y z
N MET A 1 21.49 -2.30 -30.12
CA MET A 1 21.79 -2.19 -28.69
C MET A 1 22.63 -3.38 -28.23
N LYS A 2 23.73 -3.13 -27.49
CA LYS A 2 24.50 -4.21 -26.83
C LYS A 2 25.16 -3.68 -25.57
N PHE A 3 24.94 -4.37 -24.44
CA PHE A 3 25.52 -3.99 -23.16
C PHE A 3 25.79 -5.19 -22.26
N LYS A 4 26.57 -5.00 -21.25
CA LYS A 4 27.01 -5.99 -20.28
C LYS A 4 26.79 -5.49 -18.85
N THR A 5 26.36 -6.36 -17.97
CA THR A 5 26.15 -6.07 -16.56
C THR A 5 26.27 -7.34 -15.72
N THR A 6 26.01 -7.25 -14.40
CA THR A 6 25.92 -8.44 -13.55
C THR A 6 24.47 -8.95 -13.47
N THR A 7 24.31 -10.27 -13.31
CA THR A 7 22.99 -10.86 -13.13
C THR A 7 22.28 -10.36 -11.89
N LYS A 8 23.01 -9.99 -10.82
CA LYS A 8 22.45 -9.37 -9.61
C LYS A 8 21.84 -8.03 -9.94
N THR A 9 22.63 -7.13 -10.55
CA THR A 9 22.20 -5.76 -10.88
C THR A 9 20.94 -5.75 -11.75
N ILE A 10 20.97 -6.50 -12.87
CA ILE A 10 19.81 -6.50 -13.78
C ILE A 10 18.57 -7.13 -13.14
N LYS A 11 18.73 -8.17 -12.33
CA LYS A 11 17.63 -8.86 -11.63
C LYS A 11 16.91 -7.92 -10.68
N ASP A 12 17.65 -7.19 -9.84
CA ASP A 12 17.05 -6.31 -8.83
C ASP A 12 16.23 -5.20 -9.51
N HIS A 13 16.76 -4.59 -10.58
CA HIS A 13 16.06 -3.52 -11.28
C HIS A 13 14.88 -4.02 -12.14
N VAL A 14 15.05 -5.14 -12.86
CA VAL A 14 13.98 -5.73 -13.67
C VAL A 14 12.79 -6.15 -12.80
N LEU A 15 13.04 -6.83 -11.69
CA LEU A 15 11.95 -7.28 -10.80
C LEU A 15 11.22 -6.09 -10.15
N THR A 16 11.93 -5.01 -9.85
CA THR A 16 11.33 -3.78 -9.32
C THR A 16 10.44 -3.11 -10.36
N VAL A 17 10.96 -2.85 -11.57
CA VAL A 17 10.23 -2.14 -12.63
C VAL A 17 9.05 -2.96 -13.16
N SER A 18 9.17 -4.29 -13.18
CA SER A 18 8.09 -5.20 -13.62
C SER A 18 6.81 -5.09 -12.78
N LYS A 19 6.89 -4.56 -11.56
CA LYS A 19 5.71 -4.36 -10.69
C LYS A 19 4.72 -3.33 -11.22
N ALA A 20 5.18 -2.41 -12.06
CA ALA A 20 4.31 -1.45 -12.75
C ALA A 20 3.72 -1.97 -14.05
N VAL A 21 3.99 -3.21 -14.44
CA VAL A 21 3.50 -3.74 -15.74
C VAL A 21 2.30 -4.66 -15.50
N ASP A 22 1.17 -4.33 -16.13
CA ASP A 22 -0.01 -5.18 -16.10
C ASP A 22 0.19 -6.45 -16.98
N ILE A 23 -0.40 -7.54 -16.53
CA ILE A 23 -0.37 -8.83 -17.26
C ILE A 23 -1.24 -8.78 -18.52
N LYS A 24 -2.33 -8.02 -18.50
CA LYS A 24 -3.32 -7.89 -19.58
C LYS A 24 -3.73 -6.44 -19.83
N PRO A 25 -2.80 -5.56 -20.21
CA PRO A 25 -3.12 -4.17 -20.45
C PRO A 25 -3.96 -4.01 -21.72
N SER A 26 -4.73 -2.92 -21.79
CA SER A 26 -5.51 -2.55 -22.97
C SER A 26 -4.62 -2.26 -24.20
N THR A 27 -3.40 -1.79 -23.99
CA THR A 27 -2.41 -1.51 -25.02
C THR A 27 -1.31 -2.56 -24.98
N PRO A 28 -1.12 -3.38 -26.04
CA PRO A 28 -0.13 -4.47 -26.04
C PRO A 28 1.29 -4.06 -25.71
N ALA A 29 1.72 -2.85 -26.07
CA ALA A 29 3.06 -2.34 -25.74
C ALA A 29 3.30 -2.23 -24.22
N LEU A 30 2.25 -1.96 -23.43
CA LEU A 30 2.34 -1.87 -21.98
C LEU A 30 2.57 -3.21 -21.25
N GLN A 31 2.55 -4.35 -21.97
CA GLN A 31 3.06 -5.62 -21.45
C GLN A 31 4.59 -5.67 -21.40
N GLY A 32 5.24 -4.66 -21.96
CA GLY A 32 6.67 -4.61 -22.11
C GLY A 32 7.40 -3.84 -21.03
N LEU A 33 8.64 -4.24 -20.79
CA LEU A 33 9.67 -3.40 -20.18
C LEU A 33 10.43 -2.68 -21.29
N TYR A 34 10.46 -1.36 -21.23
CA TYR A 34 11.26 -0.54 -22.12
C TYR A 34 12.69 -0.44 -21.59
N ILE A 35 13.65 -0.76 -22.40
CA ILE A 35 15.09 -0.75 -22.09
C ILE A 35 15.74 0.29 -22.98
N ARG A 36 16.41 1.28 -22.40
CA ARG A 36 17.19 2.29 -23.11
C ARG A 36 18.62 2.28 -22.59
N ILE A 37 19.58 2.16 -23.50
CA ILE A 37 21.00 2.28 -23.21
C ILE A 37 21.50 3.57 -23.85
N ASN A 38 22.08 4.44 -23.05
CA ASN A 38 22.72 5.67 -23.49
C ASN A 38 24.04 5.82 -22.75
N LYS A 39 25.16 5.73 -23.50
CA LYS A 39 26.50 5.64 -22.93
C LYS A 39 26.56 4.46 -21.96
N ASN A 40 27.03 4.67 -20.75
CA ASN A 40 27.13 3.61 -19.74
C ASN A 40 25.90 3.58 -18.78
N ASN A 41 24.77 4.17 -19.18
CA ASN A 41 23.56 4.17 -18.36
C ASN A 41 22.46 3.32 -19.01
N CYS A 42 21.89 2.44 -18.21
CA CYS A 42 20.67 1.72 -18.54
C CYS A 42 19.49 2.38 -17.83
N GLU A 43 18.43 2.67 -18.57
CA GLU A 43 17.14 3.05 -18.04
C GLU A 43 16.12 1.97 -18.40
N LEU A 44 15.45 1.42 -17.38
CA LEU A 44 14.31 0.54 -17.52
C LEU A 44 13.04 1.33 -17.21
N THR A 45 11.99 1.15 -18.00
CA THR A 45 10.67 1.76 -17.74
C THR A 45 9.58 0.71 -17.86
N GLY A 46 8.71 0.65 -16.86
CA GLY A 46 7.47 -0.13 -16.86
C GLY A 46 6.29 0.74 -16.45
N SER A 47 5.10 0.46 -16.98
CA SER A 47 3.89 1.22 -16.63
C SER A 47 2.62 0.41 -16.93
N ASP A 48 1.58 0.64 -16.11
CA ASP A 48 0.18 0.28 -16.38
C ASP A 48 -0.71 1.51 -16.63
N LEU A 49 -0.11 2.69 -16.82
CA LEU A 49 -0.69 4.03 -16.95
C LEU A 49 -1.09 4.70 -15.62
N ASP A 50 -1.36 3.95 -14.56
CA ASP A 50 -1.65 4.50 -13.24
C ASP A 50 -0.38 4.55 -12.37
N LEU A 51 0.56 3.67 -12.63
CA LEU A 51 1.89 3.63 -12.02
C LEU A 51 2.95 3.56 -13.11
N VAL A 52 3.95 4.43 -13.01
CA VAL A 52 5.19 4.35 -13.79
C VAL A 52 6.34 4.08 -12.83
N ILE A 53 7.17 3.10 -13.13
CA ILE A 53 8.42 2.85 -12.42
C ILE A 53 9.56 2.93 -13.43
N LYS A 54 10.57 3.77 -13.12
CA LYS A 54 11.83 3.81 -13.87
C LYS A 54 12.98 3.45 -12.94
N ALA A 55 13.92 2.67 -13.46
CA ALA A 55 15.19 2.38 -12.79
C ALA A 55 16.36 2.83 -13.66
N ARG A 56 17.34 3.48 -13.04
CA ARG A 56 18.57 3.94 -13.69
C ARG A 56 19.79 3.33 -12.99
N PHE A 57 20.67 2.71 -13.76
CA PHE A 57 21.87 2.08 -13.24
C PHE A 57 22.97 2.01 -14.29
N GLU A 58 24.19 1.88 -13.83
CA GLU A 58 25.36 1.80 -14.70
C GLU A 58 25.52 0.42 -15.34
N VAL A 59 25.93 0.41 -16.59
CA VAL A 59 26.26 -0.79 -17.38
C VAL A 59 27.51 -0.51 -18.24
N GLU A 60 28.15 -1.56 -18.72
CA GLU A 60 29.16 -1.44 -19.78
C GLU A 60 28.43 -1.43 -21.14
N SER A 61 28.27 -0.24 -21.74
CA SER A 61 27.65 -0.11 -23.06
C SER A 61 28.68 -0.41 -24.16
N ILE A 62 28.28 -1.30 -25.07
CA ILE A 62 29.06 -1.61 -26.28
C ILE A 62 28.40 -0.92 -27.49
N VAL A 63 27.08 -0.93 -27.54
CA VAL A 63 26.27 -0.24 -28.56
C VAL A 63 25.02 0.29 -27.90
N ASP A 64 24.83 1.60 -27.96
CA ASP A 64 23.62 2.26 -27.46
C ASP A 64 22.38 1.85 -28.28
N GLY A 65 21.20 2.06 -27.71
CA GLY A 65 19.94 1.78 -28.39
C GLY A 65 18.80 1.48 -27.43
N GLU A 66 17.69 1.07 -28.00
CA GLU A 66 16.42 0.87 -27.29
C GLU A 66 15.78 -0.43 -27.70
N CYS A 67 15.04 -1.07 -26.80
CA CYS A 67 14.19 -2.18 -27.12
C CYS A 67 13.02 -2.30 -26.13
N LEU A 68 11.96 -2.99 -26.57
CA LEU A 68 10.82 -3.36 -25.75
C LEU A 68 10.72 -4.87 -25.67
N VAL A 69 10.67 -5.42 -24.47
CA VAL A 69 10.61 -6.87 -24.24
C VAL A 69 9.41 -7.21 -23.35
N ASN A 70 8.79 -8.37 -23.58
CA ASN A 70 7.70 -8.82 -22.73
C ASN A 70 8.17 -8.94 -21.27
N SER A 71 7.57 -8.14 -20.37
CA SER A 71 7.98 -8.00 -18.96
C SER A 71 7.96 -9.34 -18.23
N ARG A 72 6.89 -10.11 -18.36
CA ARG A 72 6.74 -11.39 -17.64
C ARG A 72 7.82 -12.40 -18.05
N ILE A 73 8.03 -12.58 -19.34
CA ILE A 73 9.01 -13.57 -19.86
C ILE A 73 10.43 -13.10 -19.52
N PHE A 74 10.71 -11.81 -19.73
CA PHE A 74 12.03 -11.25 -19.45
C PHE A 74 12.40 -11.35 -17.96
N SER A 75 11.47 -11.03 -17.08
CA SER A 75 11.64 -11.15 -15.63
C SER A 75 11.88 -12.60 -15.19
N GLU A 76 11.15 -13.55 -15.75
CA GLU A 76 11.36 -14.98 -15.46
C GLU A 76 12.73 -15.47 -15.89
N VAL A 77 13.20 -15.06 -17.09
CA VAL A 77 14.53 -15.41 -17.58
C VAL A 77 15.59 -14.81 -16.66
N VAL A 78 15.52 -13.48 -16.41
CA VAL A 78 16.51 -12.77 -15.58
C VAL A 78 16.55 -13.33 -14.16
N ARG A 79 15.40 -13.69 -13.58
CA ARG A 79 15.32 -14.27 -12.24
C ARG A 79 16.07 -15.59 -12.13
N LYS A 80 16.10 -16.39 -13.20
CA LYS A 80 16.70 -17.75 -13.26
C LYS A 80 18.12 -17.77 -13.81
N LEU A 81 18.70 -16.62 -14.21
CA LEU A 81 20.09 -16.59 -14.67
C LEU A 81 21.05 -17.02 -13.58
N PRO A 82 22.11 -17.75 -13.91
CA PRO A 82 23.20 -18.05 -12.99
C PRO A 82 23.94 -16.76 -12.58
N SER A 83 24.47 -16.75 -11.36
CA SER A 83 25.26 -15.60 -10.86
C SER A 83 26.49 -15.35 -11.75
N GLY A 84 26.75 -14.08 -12.00
CA GLY A 84 27.91 -13.64 -12.79
C GLY A 84 27.59 -12.53 -13.76
N GLU A 85 28.34 -12.51 -14.85
CA GLU A 85 28.20 -11.55 -15.94
C GLU A 85 27.13 -12.00 -16.92
N VAL A 86 26.39 -11.05 -17.46
CA VAL A 86 25.39 -11.25 -18.51
C VAL A 86 25.52 -10.20 -19.59
N VAL A 87 25.43 -10.62 -20.85
CA VAL A 87 25.47 -9.75 -22.03
C VAL A 87 24.10 -9.78 -22.70
N PHE A 88 23.58 -8.59 -22.99
CA PHE A 88 22.36 -8.38 -23.76
C PHE A 88 22.71 -7.85 -25.15
N SER A 89 22.20 -8.46 -26.19
CA SER A 89 22.47 -8.06 -27.59
C SER A 89 21.20 -8.02 -28.40
N ASP A 90 20.95 -6.92 -29.07
CA ASP A 90 19.88 -6.80 -30.07
C ASP A 90 20.30 -7.52 -31.34
N ILE A 91 19.53 -8.52 -31.77
CA ILE A 91 19.77 -9.32 -32.95
C ILE A 91 18.55 -9.30 -33.91
N GLY A 92 18.19 -8.11 -34.35
CA GLY A 92 17.04 -7.89 -35.24
C GLY A 92 15.71 -7.89 -34.49
N ASN A 93 14.89 -8.92 -34.65
CA ASN A 93 13.59 -9.01 -33.97
C ASN A 93 13.66 -9.64 -32.58
N GLU A 94 14.85 -9.96 -32.10
CA GLU A 94 15.06 -10.61 -30.81
C GLU A 94 16.11 -9.88 -30.00
N ILE A 95 16.02 -10.03 -28.68
CA ILE A 95 17.12 -9.73 -27.74
C ILE A 95 17.74 -11.06 -27.30
N LYS A 96 19.04 -11.19 -27.48
CA LYS A 96 19.84 -12.30 -26.98
C LYS A 96 20.33 -11.97 -25.58
N VAL A 97 20.13 -12.90 -24.63
CA VAL A 97 20.60 -12.84 -23.24
C VAL A 97 21.61 -13.96 -23.05
N GLU A 98 22.85 -13.63 -22.78
CA GLU A 98 23.95 -14.59 -22.80
C GLU A 98 24.78 -14.49 -21.52
N THR A 99 25.07 -15.64 -20.93
CA THR A 99 26.07 -15.82 -19.85
C THR A 99 27.11 -16.85 -20.32
N LYS A 100 28.11 -17.13 -19.50
CA LYS A 100 29.12 -18.18 -19.83
C LYS A 100 28.52 -19.57 -20.10
N LYS A 101 27.31 -19.85 -19.61
CA LYS A 101 26.70 -21.19 -19.64
C LYS A 101 25.31 -21.25 -20.28
N THR A 102 24.67 -20.10 -20.52
CA THR A 102 23.27 -20.06 -20.97
C THR A 102 23.08 -19.01 -22.05
N GLU A 103 22.24 -19.29 -23.03
CA GLU A 103 21.80 -18.38 -24.06
C GLU A 103 20.27 -18.46 -24.16
N TYR A 104 19.61 -17.31 -24.14
CA TYR A 104 18.17 -17.16 -24.43
C TYR A 104 17.98 -16.15 -25.53
N ARG A 105 16.95 -16.35 -26.35
CA ARG A 105 16.50 -15.40 -27.37
C ARG A 105 15.04 -15.09 -27.14
N LEU A 106 14.75 -13.82 -26.90
CA LEU A 106 13.41 -13.34 -26.60
C LEU A 106 12.97 -12.40 -27.72
N ARG A 107 11.75 -12.62 -28.25
CA ARG A 107 11.17 -11.71 -29.23
C ARG A 107 10.93 -10.34 -28.62
N LYS A 108 11.30 -9.30 -29.35
CA LYS A 108 11.00 -7.92 -29.01
C LYS A 108 9.55 -7.60 -29.35
N LEU A 109 8.98 -6.69 -28.59
CA LEU A 109 7.76 -5.98 -28.93
C LEU A 109 8.15 -4.73 -29.75
N ASP A 110 7.18 -4.16 -30.46
CA ASP A 110 7.41 -2.93 -31.20
C ASP A 110 7.54 -1.75 -30.21
N HIS A 111 8.75 -1.27 -30.00
CA HIS A 111 9.06 -0.18 -29.09
C HIS A 111 8.51 1.18 -29.55
N LEU A 112 8.22 1.36 -30.85
CA LEU A 112 7.65 2.57 -31.39
C LEU A 112 6.20 2.78 -30.94
N THR A 113 5.53 1.72 -30.53
CA THR A 113 4.15 1.77 -30.02
C THR A 113 4.09 2.05 -28.51
N TYR A 114 5.22 2.09 -27.80
CA TYR A 114 5.26 2.45 -26.38
C TYR A 114 5.00 3.95 -26.22
N PRO A 115 4.14 4.38 -25.26
CA PRO A 115 3.78 5.80 -25.11
C PRO A 115 5.00 6.66 -24.79
N LYS A 116 5.33 7.59 -25.71
CA LYS A 116 6.49 8.48 -25.55
C LYS A 116 6.40 9.37 -24.33
N THR A 117 5.18 9.78 -23.97
CA THR A 117 4.93 10.58 -22.76
C THR A 117 5.46 9.91 -21.49
N LEU A 118 5.39 8.57 -21.39
CA LEU A 118 5.95 7.83 -20.26
C LEU A 118 7.48 7.85 -20.24
N LEU A 119 8.11 7.87 -21.43
CA LEU A 119 9.57 7.90 -21.56
C LEU A 119 10.13 9.31 -21.27
N GLU A 120 9.41 10.33 -21.68
CA GLU A 120 9.80 11.74 -21.58
C GLU A 120 9.41 12.36 -20.23
N GLN A 121 8.62 11.66 -19.41
CA GLN A 121 8.30 12.12 -18.06
C GLN A 121 9.59 12.48 -17.32
N GLN A 122 9.83 13.78 -17.19
CA GLN A 122 10.89 14.35 -16.38
C GLN A 122 10.24 15.03 -15.18
N HIS A 123 10.77 14.78 -14.01
CA HIS A 123 10.37 15.51 -12.83
C HIS A 123 10.96 16.92 -12.86
N ASP A 124 10.14 17.89 -12.57
CA ASP A 124 10.58 19.25 -12.35
C ASP A 124 11.36 19.31 -11.03
N THR A 125 12.67 19.22 -11.13
CA THR A 125 13.56 19.24 -9.95
C THR A 125 13.49 20.55 -9.18
N THR A 126 12.99 21.64 -9.80
CA THR A 126 12.89 22.96 -9.16
C THR A 126 11.78 23.02 -8.12
N LYS A 127 10.75 22.19 -8.24
CA LYS A 127 9.62 22.09 -7.32
C LYS A 127 9.72 20.91 -6.36
N SER A 128 10.76 20.10 -6.49
CA SER A 128 10.94 18.94 -5.62
C SER A 128 11.40 19.35 -4.24
N LYS A 129 10.90 18.68 -3.23
CA LYS A 129 11.31 18.83 -1.84
C LYS A 129 11.79 17.50 -1.29
N GLN A 130 12.74 17.55 -0.38
CA GLN A 130 13.22 16.36 0.30
C GLN A 130 12.17 15.82 1.26
N LEU A 131 11.98 14.52 1.22
CA LEU A 131 11.08 13.80 2.10
C LEU A 131 11.88 13.11 3.21
N LYS A 132 11.46 13.31 4.45
CA LYS A 132 11.82 12.42 5.55
C LYS A 132 10.89 11.20 5.47
N THR A 133 11.38 10.12 4.90
CA THR A 133 10.58 9.00 4.40
C THR A 133 9.81 8.20 5.44
N THR A 134 10.40 8.02 6.62
CA THR A 134 9.84 7.11 7.62
C THR A 134 8.41 7.49 8.01
N ASN A 135 8.16 8.73 8.37
CA ASN A 135 6.85 9.15 8.88
C ASN A 135 5.73 9.04 7.83
N LEU A 136 5.99 9.42 6.56
CA LEU A 136 4.96 9.35 5.52
C LEU A 136 4.66 7.92 5.13
N PHE A 137 5.69 7.08 4.92
CA PHE A 137 5.47 5.71 4.48
C PHE A 137 4.79 4.86 5.55
N ASP A 138 5.16 5.04 6.81
CA ASP A 138 4.52 4.35 7.93
C ASP A 138 3.06 4.80 8.07
N ALA A 139 2.79 6.10 7.96
CA ALA A 139 1.43 6.62 7.97
C ALA A 139 0.58 6.10 6.79
N LEU A 140 1.16 6.02 5.57
CA LEU A 140 0.49 5.45 4.40
C LEU A 140 0.17 3.96 4.56
N LYS A 141 1.08 3.17 5.16
CA LYS A 141 0.83 1.76 5.47
C LYS A 141 -0.32 1.62 6.46
N LYS A 142 -0.33 2.44 7.52
CA LYS A 142 -1.38 2.41 8.55
C LYS A 142 -2.76 2.74 7.98
N VAL A 143 -2.87 3.80 7.19
CA VAL A 143 -4.17 4.14 6.61
C VAL A 143 -4.58 3.19 5.49
N GLY A 144 -3.63 2.67 4.75
CA GLY A 144 -3.87 1.81 3.60
C GLY A 144 -4.67 0.55 3.90
N VAL A 145 -4.69 0.09 5.15
CA VAL A 145 -5.50 -1.08 5.55
C VAL A 145 -7.00 -0.86 5.35
N ALA A 146 -7.47 0.39 5.37
CA ALA A 146 -8.87 0.72 5.17
C ALA A 146 -9.22 1.07 3.72
N ALA A 147 -8.26 1.10 2.79
CA ALA A 147 -8.56 1.28 1.38
C ALA A 147 -9.33 0.07 0.83
N SER A 148 -10.31 0.35 -0.04
CA SER A 148 -11.08 -0.71 -0.69
C SER A 148 -10.19 -1.54 -1.61
N PRO A 149 -10.28 -2.88 -1.58
CA PRO A 149 -9.71 -3.68 -2.65
C PRO A 149 -10.42 -3.37 -3.98
N GLU A 150 -9.80 -3.72 -5.10
CA GLU A 150 -10.37 -3.49 -6.44
C GLU A 150 -11.80 -4.00 -6.57
N GLY A 151 -12.67 -3.27 -7.27
CA GLY A 151 -14.03 -3.70 -7.62
C GLY A 151 -15.17 -2.81 -7.10
N GLY A 152 -14.88 -1.79 -6.27
CA GLY A 152 -15.86 -0.83 -5.77
C GLY A 152 -15.84 0.51 -6.50
N LYS A 153 -16.11 1.57 -5.77
CA LYS A 153 -15.93 2.95 -6.24
C LYS A 153 -14.43 3.23 -6.35
N PRO A 154 -13.90 3.64 -7.52
CA PRO A 154 -12.45 3.84 -7.70
C PRO A 154 -11.82 4.78 -6.66
N ILE A 155 -12.53 5.83 -6.26
CA ILE A 155 -12.06 6.78 -5.24
C ILE A 155 -11.78 6.15 -3.87
N LEU A 156 -12.42 5.01 -3.53
CA LEU A 156 -12.22 4.30 -2.28
C LEU A 156 -11.03 3.33 -2.31
N THR A 157 -10.44 3.08 -3.49
CA THR A 157 -9.22 2.28 -3.60
C THR A 157 -7.95 3.09 -3.28
N GLY A 158 -8.09 4.38 -3.05
CA GLY A 158 -7.00 5.30 -2.80
C GLY A 158 -6.91 5.81 -1.36
N VAL A 159 -5.80 6.48 -1.10
CA VAL A 159 -5.58 7.32 0.07
C VAL A 159 -5.81 8.76 -0.34
N PHE A 160 -6.65 9.45 0.39
CA PHE A 160 -6.89 10.89 0.24
C PHE A 160 -5.88 11.67 1.07
N PHE A 161 -5.19 12.61 0.43
CA PHE A 161 -4.28 13.56 1.04
C PHE A 161 -5.05 14.86 1.28
N ASP A 162 -5.60 15.04 2.48
CA ASP A 162 -6.34 16.24 2.89
C ASP A 162 -5.37 17.23 3.52
N ASN A 163 -4.91 18.19 2.72
CA ASN A 163 -3.91 19.17 3.13
C ASN A 163 -4.56 20.31 3.92
N GLU A 164 -4.02 20.59 5.10
CA GLU A 164 -4.24 21.77 5.92
C GLU A 164 -2.94 22.58 6.02
N GLU A 165 -2.98 23.80 6.59
CA GLU A 165 -1.84 24.73 6.54
C GLU A 165 -0.49 24.14 6.97
N ASN A 166 -0.44 23.30 8.02
CA ASN A 166 0.81 22.76 8.57
C ASN A 166 0.81 21.23 8.68
N GLN A 167 -0.23 20.57 8.20
CA GLN A 167 -0.38 19.12 8.30
C GLN A 167 -1.13 18.55 7.12
N THR A 168 -0.96 17.27 6.89
CA THR A 168 -1.73 16.50 5.92
C THR A 168 -2.43 15.37 6.63
N ASN A 169 -3.76 15.31 6.53
CA ASN A 169 -4.52 14.14 6.95
C ASN A 169 -4.51 13.12 5.82
N LEU A 170 -3.92 11.98 6.06
CA LEU A 170 -4.01 10.82 5.16
C LEU A 170 -5.25 10.03 5.54
N VAL A 171 -6.13 9.77 4.59
CA VAL A 171 -7.43 9.14 4.84
C VAL A 171 -7.73 8.05 3.84
N SER A 172 -8.21 6.91 4.30
CA SER A 172 -8.76 5.88 3.44
C SER A 172 -10.04 5.27 4.03
N THR A 173 -10.90 4.72 3.19
CA THR A 173 -12.13 4.04 3.61
C THR A 173 -12.64 3.08 2.54
N ASP A 174 -13.29 2.01 2.96
CA ASP A 174 -14.04 1.08 2.10
C ASP A 174 -15.57 1.15 2.33
N SER A 175 -16.04 2.16 3.06
CA SER A 175 -17.43 2.39 3.52
C SER A 175 -17.82 1.60 4.78
N TYR A 176 -17.05 0.62 5.22
CA TYR A 176 -17.27 -0.14 6.45
C TYR A 176 -16.30 0.22 7.56
N ARG A 177 -15.17 0.77 7.17
CA ARG A 177 -14.10 1.24 8.04
C ARG A 177 -13.42 2.46 7.44
N LEU A 178 -12.77 3.24 8.27
CA LEU A 178 -12.05 4.43 7.86
C LEU A 178 -10.79 4.58 8.73
N ALA A 179 -9.66 4.84 8.10
CA ALA A 179 -8.41 5.13 8.79
C ALA A 179 -7.96 6.56 8.49
N THR A 180 -7.48 7.25 9.51
CA THR A 180 -6.84 8.56 9.36
C THR A 180 -5.49 8.58 10.07
N ASN A 181 -4.51 9.26 9.46
CA ASN A 181 -3.24 9.55 10.11
C ASN A 181 -2.79 10.96 9.76
N VAL A 182 -2.41 11.74 10.76
CA VAL A 182 -1.89 13.09 10.57
C VAL A 182 -0.38 13.02 10.42
N VAL A 183 0.12 13.64 9.36
CA VAL A 183 1.55 13.79 9.10
C VAL A 183 1.89 15.27 8.92
N PHE A 184 3.06 15.66 9.41
CA PHE A 184 3.53 17.05 9.41
C PHE A 184 4.66 17.23 8.41
N ASP A 185 4.82 18.46 7.93
CA ASP A 185 5.92 18.86 7.06
C ASP A 185 6.04 18.06 5.75
N ILE A 186 4.90 17.55 5.24
CA ILE A 186 4.89 16.93 3.91
C ILE A 186 4.83 18.02 2.85
N PRO A 187 5.78 18.04 1.95
CA PRO A 187 5.86 19.09 0.94
C PRO A 187 4.96 18.79 -0.28
N ILE A 188 3.71 18.44 -0.05
CA ILE A 188 2.70 18.21 -1.09
C ILE A 188 1.73 19.39 -1.08
N SER A 189 1.74 20.20 -2.13
CA SER A 189 0.86 21.37 -2.24
C SER A 189 -0.53 21.03 -2.75
N ASP A 190 -0.63 20.01 -3.58
CA ASP A 190 -1.89 19.63 -4.24
C ASP A 190 -2.44 18.36 -3.60
N ALA A 191 -3.52 18.52 -2.85
CA ALA A 191 -4.30 17.41 -2.32
C ALA A 191 -4.84 16.50 -3.44
N GLY A 192 -5.26 15.32 -3.10
CA GLY A 192 -5.87 14.41 -4.06
C GLY A 192 -5.96 13.00 -3.56
N ILE A 193 -6.66 12.18 -4.30
CA ILE A 193 -6.80 10.76 -4.01
C ILE A 193 -5.75 10.00 -4.82
N VAL A 194 -4.94 9.19 -4.17
CA VAL A 194 -3.86 8.42 -4.82
C VAL A 194 -4.07 6.94 -4.59
N SER A 195 -4.01 6.14 -5.65
CA SER A 195 -4.20 4.67 -5.57
C SER A 195 -3.29 4.05 -4.52
N TYR A 196 -3.87 3.34 -3.53
CA TYR A 196 -3.09 2.68 -2.49
C TYR A 196 -2.23 1.54 -3.05
N ARG A 197 -2.71 0.81 -4.07
CA ARG A 197 -1.92 -0.21 -4.76
C ARG A 197 -0.62 0.39 -5.30
N SER A 198 -0.73 1.51 -6.02
CA SER A 198 0.45 2.18 -6.60
C SER A 198 1.35 2.80 -5.54
N LEU A 199 0.78 3.36 -4.46
CA LEU A 199 1.53 3.85 -3.30
C LEU A 199 2.27 2.69 -2.60
N SER A 200 1.63 1.55 -2.40
CA SER A 200 2.24 0.38 -1.76
C SER A 200 3.47 -0.12 -2.54
N GLU A 201 3.41 -0.17 -3.87
CA GLU A 201 4.58 -0.54 -4.68
C GLU A 201 5.67 0.54 -4.62
N THR A 202 5.29 1.82 -4.59
CA THR A 202 6.24 2.93 -4.40
C THR A 202 6.94 2.85 -3.05
N ILE A 203 6.20 2.60 -1.96
CA ILE A 203 6.76 2.43 -0.61
C ILE A 203 7.82 1.33 -0.60
N LYS A 204 7.52 0.14 -1.14
CA LYS A 204 8.46 -1.00 -1.21
C LYS A 204 9.77 -0.69 -1.95
N ILE A 205 9.77 0.30 -2.85
CA ILE A 205 10.97 0.72 -3.58
C ILE A 205 11.85 1.62 -2.73
N PHE A 206 11.24 2.45 -1.90
CA PHE A 206 11.95 3.55 -1.23
C PHE A 206 12.10 3.38 0.28
N GLU A 207 11.32 2.50 0.94
CA GLU A 207 11.32 2.39 2.41
C GLU A 207 12.67 2.03 3.02
N ASP A 208 13.44 1.16 2.35
CA ASP A 208 14.77 0.74 2.78
C ASP A 208 15.90 1.54 2.13
N SER A 209 15.58 2.65 1.46
CA SER A 209 16.58 3.46 0.77
C SER A 209 17.35 4.33 1.76
N GLU A 210 18.66 4.15 1.81
CA GLU A 210 19.57 5.08 2.49
C GLU A 210 19.71 6.42 1.75
N GLU A 211 19.28 6.49 0.49
CA GLU A 211 19.35 7.70 -0.33
C GLU A 211 18.20 8.65 0.03
N GLN A 212 18.47 9.93 -0.06
CA GLN A 212 17.46 10.97 0.05
C GLN A 212 16.40 10.81 -1.03
N ILE A 213 15.16 10.81 -0.64
CA ILE A 213 14.02 10.72 -1.53
C ILE A 213 13.42 12.11 -1.71
N ASN A 214 13.12 12.42 -2.95
CA ASN A 214 12.43 13.64 -3.32
C ASN A 214 10.98 13.31 -3.66
N ILE A 215 10.08 14.21 -3.32
CA ILE A 215 8.67 14.16 -3.67
C ILE A 215 8.28 15.41 -4.45
N ASN A 216 7.44 15.23 -5.44
CA ASN A 216 6.79 16.30 -6.16
C ASN A 216 5.34 15.92 -6.44
N SER A 217 4.43 16.89 -6.36
CA SER A 217 3.02 16.72 -6.67
C SER A 217 2.62 17.67 -7.78
N THR A 218 1.91 17.14 -8.76
CA THR A 218 1.24 17.89 -9.80
C THR A 218 -0.27 17.74 -9.64
N GLU A 219 -1.05 18.44 -10.46
CA GLU A 219 -2.50 18.28 -10.48
C GLU A 219 -2.95 16.82 -10.68
N ARG A 220 -2.20 16.05 -11.48
CA ARG A 220 -2.60 14.71 -11.92
C ARG A 220 -1.78 13.55 -11.34
N GLU A 221 -0.59 13.83 -10.82
CA GLU A 221 0.38 12.78 -10.44
C GLU A 221 1.14 13.15 -9.18
N LEU A 222 1.53 12.13 -8.44
CA LEU A 222 2.45 12.20 -7.33
C LEU A 222 3.73 11.45 -7.69
N HIS A 223 4.88 12.12 -7.57
CA HIS A 223 6.16 11.59 -7.98
C HIS A 223 7.08 11.39 -6.77
N PHE A 224 7.76 10.24 -6.74
CA PHE A 224 8.82 9.94 -5.78
C PHE A 224 10.07 9.54 -6.54
N TYR A 225 11.23 10.06 -6.14
CA TYR A 225 12.46 9.72 -6.84
C TYR A 225 13.72 9.92 -6.01
N ASN A 226 14.71 9.13 -6.33
CA ASN A 226 16.11 9.29 -5.92
C ASN A 226 17.03 9.16 -7.16
N LYS A 227 18.32 8.91 -6.96
CA LYS A 227 19.25 8.74 -8.09
C LYS A 227 18.98 7.49 -8.92
N ARG A 228 18.46 6.42 -8.30
CA ARG A 228 18.26 5.09 -8.91
C ARG A 228 16.87 4.86 -9.44
N TYR A 229 15.85 5.32 -8.70
CA TYR A 229 14.45 5.04 -8.99
C TYR A 229 13.64 6.31 -9.14
N TYR A 230 12.66 6.23 -10.00
CA TYR A 230 11.59 7.20 -10.15
C TYR A 230 10.26 6.47 -10.22
N THR A 231 9.27 6.94 -9.47
CA THR A 231 7.89 6.48 -9.58
C THR A 231 6.97 7.67 -9.83
N SER A 232 5.98 7.50 -10.71
CA SER A 232 4.87 8.40 -10.90
C SER A 232 3.58 7.65 -10.63
N VAL A 233 2.77 8.18 -9.73
CA VAL A 233 1.49 7.60 -9.34
C VAL A 233 0.38 8.56 -9.75
N ARG A 234 -0.55 8.09 -10.57
CA ARG A 234 -1.69 8.88 -11.03
C ARG A 234 -2.68 9.10 -9.90
N LYS A 235 -3.19 10.33 -9.79
CA LYS A 235 -4.29 10.66 -8.90
C LYS A 235 -5.62 10.17 -9.48
N LEU A 236 -6.49 9.69 -8.60
CA LEU A 236 -7.84 9.26 -8.95
C LEU A 236 -8.76 10.47 -9.06
N GLU A 237 -9.58 10.51 -10.10
CA GLU A 237 -10.57 11.57 -10.31
C GLU A 237 -11.79 11.33 -9.41
N GLY A 238 -12.30 12.41 -8.82
CA GLY A 238 -13.52 12.40 -8.01
C GLY A 238 -13.37 13.15 -6.68
N THR A 239 -14.46 13.20 -5.93
CA THR A 239 -14.52 13.84 -4.61
C THR A 239 -14.53 12.78 -3.52
N PHE A 240 -13.59 12.88 -2.58
CA PHE A 240 -13.56 11.99 -1.42
C PHE A 240 -14.72 12.31 -0.48
N PRO A 241 -15.31 11.30 0.20
CA PRO A 241 -16.41 11.52 1.15
C PRO A 241 -16.04 12.47 2.29
N GLU A 242 -17.05 13.17 2.83
CA GLU A 242 -16.92 14.04 4.01
C GLU A 242 -16.65 13.21 5.28
N TYR A 243 -15.45 12.74 5.44
CA TYR A 243 -15.05 11.76 6.46
C TYR A 243 -15.05 12.31 7.89
N LYS A 244 -14.80 13.64 8.06
CA LYS A 244 -14.70 14.27 9.39
C LYS A 244 -16.00 14.15 10.19
N MET A 245 -17.14 14.12 9.48
CA MET A 245 -18.47 14.00 10.08
C MET A 245 -18.78 12.58 10.58
N LEU A 246 -18.03 11.57 10.15
CA LEU A 246 -18.25 10.17 10.53
C LEU A 246 -17.74 9.86 11.95
N PHE A 247 -16.80 10.66 12.45
CA PHE A 247 -16.27 10.46 13.80
C PHE A 247 -17.30 10.89 14.85
N PRO A 248 -17.59 10.04 15.85
CA PRO A 248 -18.48 10.39 16.95
C PRO A 248 -17.95 11.62 17.72
N LYS A 249 -18.84 12.55 18.06
CA LYS A 249 -18.48 13.72 18.85
C LYS A 249 -18.28 13.40 20.33
N GLU A 250 -18.98 12.38 20.82
CA GLU A 250 -18.95 11.95 22.22
C GLU A 250 -18.80 10.43 22.29
N ASN A 251 -18.08 9.96 23.28
CA ASN A 251 -17.97 8.54 23.58
C ASN A 251 -18.75 8.25 24.88
N LEU A 252 -19.49 7.15 24.92
CA LEU A 252 -20.12 6.66 26.14
C LEU A 252 -19.04 6.18 27.12
N PHE A 253 -18.12 5.34 26.62
CA PHE A 253 -16.99 4.82 27.38
C PHE A 253 -15.87 4.36 26.46
N SER A 254 -14.76 4.00 27.07
CA SER A 254 -13.61 3.41 26.34
C SER A 254 -13.08 2.22 27.13
N ILE A 255 -12.46 1.28 26.43
CA ILE A 255 -11.70 0.19 27.03
C ILE A 255 -10.23 0.32 26.62
N GLU A 256 -9.33 0.13 27.58
CA GLU A 256 -7.91 -0.10 27.36
C GLU A 256 -7.67 -1.60 27.43
N VAL A 257 -6.95 -2.14 26.46
CA VAL A 257 -6.63 -3.57 26.38
C VAL A 257 -5.20 -3.75 25.89
N ASP A 258 -4.55 -4.81 26.36
CA ASP A 258 -3.25 -5.21 25.84
C ASP A 258 -3.40 -5.63 24.36
N LYS A 259 -2.61 -5.00 23.49
CA LYS A 259 -2.68 -5.19 22.04
C LYS A 259 -2.44 -6.65 21.63
N LYS A 260 -1.47 -7.30 22.25
CA LYS A 260 -1.12 -8.68 21.92
C LYS A 260 -2.23 -9.63 22.35
N SER A 261 -2.74 -9.48 23.57
CA SER A 261 -3.81 -10.33 24.12
C SER A 261 -5.08 -10.28 23.27
N ILE A 262 -5.52 -9.08 22.88
CA ILE A 262 -6.74 -8.96 22.06
C ILE A 262 -6.53 -9.53 20.65
N LEU A 263 -5.36 -9.31 20.02
CA LEU A 263 -5.05 -9.87 18.70
C LEU A 263 -5.03 -11.40 18.72
N GLU A 264 -4.37 -12.01 19.71
CA GLU A 264 -4.34 -13.47 19.86
C GLU A 264 -5.73 -14.06 20.08
N SER A 265 -6.59 -13.40 20.85
CA SER A 265 -7.97 -13.85 21.09
C SER A 265 -8.85 -13.68 19.85
N LEU A 266 -8.69 -12.58 19.11
CA LEU A 266 -9.39 -12.37 17.85
C LEU A 266 -8.93 -13.39 16.80
N ASP A 267 -7.64 -13.67 16.68
CA ASP A 267 -7.11 -14.66 15.73
C ASP A 267 -7.69 -16.06 15.99
N ARG A 268 -7.73 -16.51 17.25
CA ARG A 268 -8.40 -17.78 17.61
C ARG A 268 -9.89 -17.77 17.29
N SER A 269 -10.57 -16.63 17.50
CA SER A 269 -12.01 -16.48 17.19
C SER A 269 -12.30 -16.58 15.70
N THR A 270 -11.36 -16.21 14.83
CA THR A 270 -11.53 -16.31 13.37
C THR A 270 -11.57 -17.75 12.86
N VAL A 271 -11.03 -18.71 13.60
CA VAL A 271 -11.05 -20.15 13.23
C VAL A 271 -12.48 -20.67 13.08
N VAL A 272 -13.38 -20.21 13.93
CA VAL A 272 -14.82 -20.56 13.84
C VAL A 272 -15.66 -19.52 13.12
N ALA A 273 -15.12 -18.33 12.90
CA ALA A 273 -15.76 -17.22 12.17
C ALA A 273 -15.45 -17.26 10.66
N GLU A 274 -15.47 -18.43 10.02
CA GLU A 274 -15.23 -18.54 8.58
C GLU A 274 -16.17 -17.63 7.76
N GLY A 275 -15.61 -16.94 6.78
CA GLY A 275 -16.37 -16.07 5.88
C GLY A 275 -16.77 -14.73 6.50
N PHE A 276 -18.06 -14.43 6.55
CA PHE A 276 -18.58 -13.13 7.00
C PHE A 276 -19.15 -13.16 8.44
N ILE A 277 -18.80 -14.17 9.23
CA ILE A 277 -19.34 -14.30 10.60
C ILE A 277 -18.68 -13.26 11.50
N PRO A 278 -19.48 -12.39 12.14
CA PRO A 278 -18.94 -11.37 13.02
C PRO A 278 -18.45 -11.96 14.34
N VAL A 279 -17.48 -11.26 14.97
CA VAL A 279 -17.16 -11.44 16.38
C VAL A 279 -17.96 -10.44 17.21
N THR A 280 -18.49 -10.90 18.36
CA THR A 280 -19.21 -10.07 19.31
C THR A 280 -18.31 -9.78 20.50
N LEU A 281 -18.12 -8.50 20.81
CA LEU A 281 -17.45 -8.01 22.00
C LEU A 281 -18.52 -7.71 23.05
N LYS A 282 -18.41 -8.33 24.23
CA LYS A 282 -19.33 -8.11 25.37
C LYS A 282 -18.54 -7.69 26.60
N VAL A 283 -18.86 -6.54 27.13
CA VAL A 283 -18.33 -6.11 28.43
C VAL A 283 -19.03 -6.91 29.53
N VAL A 284 -18.27 -7.71 30.26
CA VAL A 284 -18.79 -8.55 31.36
C VAL A 284 -18.80 -7.73 32.65
N ASP A 285 -17.70 -7.06 32.93
CA ASP A 285 -17.49 -6.14 34.05
C ASP A 285 -16.40 -5.14 33.72
N ASN A 286 -15.97 -4.32 34.69
CA ASN A 286 -14.97 -3.27 34.49
C ASN A 286 -13.58 -3.76 34.08
N ASN A 287 -13.30 -5.05 34.21
CA ASN A 287 -12.00 -5.65 33.96
C ASN A 287 -12.03 -6.77 32.90
N THR A 288 -13.21 -7.14 32.43
CA THR A 288 -13.39 -8.35 31.64
C THR A 288 -14.17 -8.09 30.36
N LEU A 289 -13.56 -8.40 29.22
CA LEU A 289 -14.19 -8.42 27.90
C LEU A 289 -14.33 -9.87 27.42
N ASN A 290 -15.52 -10.24 27.02
CA ASN A 290 -15.79 -11.50 26.33
C ASN A 290 -15.81 -11.26 24.83
N ILE A 291 -15.09 -12.10 24.07
CA ILE A 291 -15.07 -12.12 22.60
C ILE A 291 -15.67 -13.45 22.16
N SER A 292 -16.78 -13.43 21.47
CA SER A 292 -17.46 -14.63 21.00
C SER A 292 -17.75 -14.60 19.51
N SER A 293 -17.73 -15.77 18.89
CA SER A 293 -18.21 -15.98 17.52
C SER A 293 -19.03 -17.27 17.48
N THR A 294 -20.09 -17.31 16.70
CA THR A 294 -20.95 -18.48 16.55
C THR A 294 -21.28 -18.71 15.09
N ASN A 295 -20.89 -19.87 14.60
CA ASN A 295 -21.24 -20.38 13.28
C ASN A 295 -22.20 -21.57 13.46
N LYS A 296 -23.38 -21.50 12.85
CA LYS A 296 -24.41 -22.53 13.00
C LYS A 296 -23.96 -23.90 12.48
N ASP A 297 -23.06 -23.93 11.52
CA ASP A 297 -22.60 -25.16 10.86
C ASP A 297 -21.33 -25.75 11.46
N ILE A 298 -20.49 -24.91 12.09
CA ILE A 298 -19.15 -25.29 12.59
C ILE A 298 -19.13 -25.33 14.12
N GLY A 299 -19.84 -24.43 14.79
CA GLY A 299 -19.83 -24.29 16.25
C GLY A 299 -19.50 -22.87 16.70
N GLY A 300 -19.07 -22.69 17.93
CA GLY A 300 -18.78 -21.38 18.51
C GLY A 300 -17.46 -21.36 19.28
N GLY A 301 -16.90 -20.19 19.42
CA GLY A 301 -15.74 -19.88 20.25
C GLY A 301 -16.05 -18.78 21.25
N ASN A 302 -15.40 -18.84 22.40
CA ASN A 302 -15.49 -17.84 23.44
C ASN A 302 -14.14 -17.59 24.06
N GLU A 303 -13.69 -16.34 24.03
CA GLU A 303 -12.43 -15.88 24.57
C GLU A 303 -12.67 -14.82 25.64
N VAL A 304 -11.83 -14.77 26.64
CA VAL A 304 -11.89 -13.78 27.72
C VAL A 304 -10.60 -13.00 27.72
N VAL A 305 -10.71 -11.67 27.73
CA VAL A 305 -9.59 -10.75 27.69
C VAL A 305 -9.70 -9.76 28.84
N ASP A 306 -8.59 -9.54 29.54
CA ASP A 306 -8.52 -8.51 30.59
C ASP A 306 -8.52 -7.12 29.94
N ILE A 307 -9.37 -6.23 30.49
CA ILE A 307 -9.50 -4.86 30.06
C ILE A 307 -9.46 -3.90 31.25
N LYS A 308 -9.30 -2.63 30.96
CA LYS A 308 -9.57 -1.55 31.90
C LYS A 308 -10.61 -0.62 31.31
N LEU A 309 -11.71 -0.46 31.99
CA LEU A 309 -12.76 0.47 31.61
C LEU A 309 -12.33 1.91 31.93
N LEU A 310 -12.52 2.82 30.97
CA LEU A 310 -12.12 4.22 31.07
C LEU A 310 -13.32 5.13 30.78
N GLY A 311 -13.54 6.14 31.65
CA GLY A 311 -14.58 7.16 31.50
C GLY A 311 -14.88 7.84 32.83
N LEU A 312 -15.36 9.09 32.80
CA LEU A 312 -15.44 9.95 34.00
C LEU A 312 -16.70 9.72 34.86
N GLU A 313 -17.76 9.17 34.29
CA GLU A 313 -19.05 8.92 35.02
C GLU A 313 -19.72 7.65 34.50
N ILE A 314 -18.99 6.55 34.53
CA ILE A 314 -19.50 5.32 33.96
C ILE A 314 -20.38 4.63 34.98
N GLY A 315 -21.66 4.50 34.65
CA GLY A 315 -22.52 3.49 35.24
C GLY A 315 -22.03 2.08 34.88
N ASP A 316 -22.70 1.09 35.38
CA ASP A 316 -22.42 -0.31 35.03
C ASP A 316 -22.62 -0.52 33.53
N MET A 317 -21.51 -0.80 32.79
CA MET A 317 -21.52 -1.14 31.39
C MET A 317 -21.60 -2.65 31.13
N SER A 318 -21.81 -3.45 32.18
CA SER A 318 -22.01 -4.89 32.04
C SER A 318 -23.19 -5.18 31.12
N GLY A 319 -22.98 -6.11 30.19
CA GLY A 319 -23.98 -6.45 29.18
C GLY A 319 -23.95 -5.59 27.92
N PHE A 320 -23.09 -4.56 27.80
CA PHE A 320 -22.87 -3.88 26.50
C PHE A 320 -22.30 -4.87 25.49
N GLU A 321 -22.96 -4.99 24.35
CA GLU A 321 -22.55 -5.88 23.26
C GLU A 321 -22.48 -5.13 21.93
N ILE A 322 -21.44 -5.41 21.14
CA ILE A 322 -21.24 -4.87 19.80
C ILE A 322 -20.52 -5.90 18.92
N SER A 323 -20.93 -6.03 17.67
CA SER A 323 -20.36 -7.01 16.75
C SER A 323 -19.62 -6.36 15.60
N PHE A 324 -18.50 -6.94 15.21
CA PHE A 324 -17.64 -6.44 14.13
C PHE A 324 -17.21 -7.55 13.17
N ASN A 325 -16.81 -7.15 11.96
CA ASN A 325 -16.03 -8.02 11.10
C ASN A 325 -14.65 -8.26 11.75
N PRO A 326 -14.29 -9.51 12.08
CA PRO A 326 -13.05 -9.82 12.79
C PRO A 326 -11.80 -9.38 12.03
N ASN A 327 -11.77 -9.57 10.71
CA ASN A 327 -10.62 -9.18 9.89
C ASN A 327 -10.39 -7.66 9.92
N TYR A 328 -11.46 -6.87 9.87
CA TYR A 328 -11.35 -5.42 9.95
C TYR A 328 -10.89 -4.95 11.33
N LEU A 329 -11.39 -5.60 12.38
CA LEU A 329 -10.98 -5.31 13.75
C LEU A 329 -9.50 -5.64 13.97
N ILE A 330 -9.04 -6.83 13.53
CA ILE A 330 -7.64 -7.24 13.59
C ILE A 330 -6.76 -6.26 12.85
N GLN A 331 -7.06 -5.95 11.57
CA GLN A 331 -6.25 -5.05 10.75
C GLN A 331 -6.16 -3.63 11.35
N GLY A 332 -7.23 -3.14 11.98
CA GLY A 332 -7.22 -1.85 12.64
C GLY A 332 -6.36 -1.83 13.90
N ILE A 333 -6.27 -2.94 14.64
CA ILE A 333 -5.46 -3.06 15.85
C ILE A 333 -3.99 -3.37 15.51
N GLU A 334 -3.71 -4.17 14.50
CA GLU A 334 -2.33 -4.58 14.11
C GLU A 334 -1.43 -3.38 13.80
N VAL A 335 -1.96 -2.34 13.16
CA VAL A 335 -1.19 -1.17 12.72
C VAL A 335 -0.95 -0.13 13.84
N LEU A 336 -1.53 -0.31 15.02
CA LEU A 336 -1.33 0.60 16.15
C LEU A 336 0.11 0.53 16.67
N GLU A 337 0.63 1.65 17.14
CA GLU A 337 1.90 1.69 17.86
C GLU A 337 1.69 1.39 19.35
N GLY A 338 2.77 0.93 19.99
CA GLY A 338 2.75 0.60 21.41
C GLY A 338 2.14 -0.75 21.74
N ASN A 339 1.91 -0.99 23.00
CA ASN A 339 1.43 -2.26 23.55
C ASN A 339 -0.07 -2.23 23.92
N LYS A 340 -0.71 -1.08 23.79
CA LYS A 340 -2.10 -0.90 24.18
C LYS A 340 -2.98 -0.50 23.02
N ALA A 341 -4.20 -0.98 23.04
CA ALA A 341 -5.27 -0.53 22.16
C ALA A 341 -6.40 0.09 22.99
N TYR A 342 -6.91 1.20 22.49
CA TYR A 342 -8.05 1.92 23.09
C TYR A 342 -9.24 1.80 22.13
N LEU A 343 -10.30 1.14 22.57
CA LEU A 343 -11.54 1.01 21.82
C LEU A 343 -12.58 1.94 22.48
N ARG A 344 -13.08 2.91 21.72
CA ARG A 344 -14.04 3.91 22.18
C ARG A 344 -15.40 3.64 21.57
N PHE A 345 -16.42 3.57 22.38
CA PHE A 345 -17.78 3.25 21.99
C PHE A 345 -18.73 4.42 22.25
N SER A 346 -19.61 4.69 21.29
CA SER A 346 -20.64 5.75 21.34
C SER A 346 -22.05 5.17 21.33
N GLY A 347 -22.19 3.84 21.23
CA GLY A 347 -23.41 3.07 21.19
C GLY A 347 -23.14 1.71 20.57
N ASN A 348 -24.07 0.78 20.70
CA ASN A 348 -23.92 -0.57 20.16
C ASN A 348 -24.25 -0.67 18.65
N ASP A 349 -24.85 0.37 18.09
CA ASP A 349 -25.19 0.53 16.67
C ASP A 349 -24.38 1.64 15.98
N LYS A 350 -23.45 2.27 16.70
CA LYS A 350 -22.60 3.35 16.20
C LYS A 350 -21.18 2.87 15.95
N PRO A 351 -20.43 3.56 15.10
CA PRO A 351 -19.04 3.22 14.85
C PRO A 351 -18.21 3.25 16.13
N ALA A 352 -17.30 2.29 16.29
CA ALA A 352 -16.24 2.36 17.28
C ALA A 352 -15.02 3.10 16.73
N VAL A 353 -14.30 3.80 17.59
CA VAL A 353 -13.01 4.43 17.27
C VAL A 353 -11.91 3.66 17.99
N ILE A 354 -10.93 3.19 17.23
CA ILE A 354 -9.78 2.41 17.70
C ILE A 354 -8.52 3.27 17.55
N GLN A 355 -7.74 3.37 18.61
CA GLN A 355 -6.48 4.11 18.67
C GLN A 355 -5.41 3.32 19.42
N GLY A 356 -4.14 3.60 19.14
CA GLY A 356 -3.00 3.15 19.92
C GLY A 356 -2.58 4.19 20.98
N GLU A 357 -1.34 4.11 21.37
CA GLU A 357 -0.72 5.11 22.28
C GLU A 357 -0.33 6.39 21.51
N GLU A 358 -0.27 6.33 20.16
CA GLU A 358 -0.07 7.50 19.31
C GLU A 358 -1.36 8.32 19.14
N GLU A 359 -1.21 9.66 19.08
CA GLU A 359 -2.36 10.57 18.94
C GLU A 359 -2.82 10.77 17.48
N HIS A 360 -1.93 10.53 16.53
CA HIS A 360 -2.11 10.94 15.14
C HIS A 360 -2.88 9.94 14.27
N TYR A 361 -3.01 8.70 14.72
CA TYR A 361 -3.77 7.66 14.05
C TYR A 361 -5.12 7.42 14.70
N LYS A 362 -6.16 7.29 13.86
CA LYS A 362 -7.50 6.90 14.28
C LYS A 362 -8.08 5.92 13.27
N TYR A 363 -8.69 4.87 13.78
CA TYR A 363 -9.40 3.90 12.98
C TYR A 363 -10.84 3.82 13.42
N LEU A 364 -11.77 4.02 12.48
CA LEU A 364 -13.19 3.95 12.71
C LEU A 364 -13.73 2.66 12.09
N LEU A 365 -14.49 1.88 12.85
CA LEU A 365 -15.04 0.60 12.42
C LEU A 365 -16.55 0.56 12.64
N MET A 366 -17.29 0.30 11.56
CA MET A 366 -18.74 0.14 11.60
C MET A 366 -19.14 -1.21 12.22
N PRO A 367 -20.12 -1.24 13.13
CA PRO A 367 -20.63 -2.49 13.66
C PRO A 367 -21.42 -3.27 12.59
N VAL A 368 -21.43 -4.58 12.75
CA VAL A 368 -22.26 -5.51 11.97
C VAL A 368 -23.55 -5.77 12.73
N ARG A 369 -24.70 -5.59 12.07
CA ARG A 369 -25.98 -5.96 12.66
C ARG A 369 -26.09 -7.48 12.66
N THR A 370 -26.16 -8.07 13.83
CA THR A 370 -26.53 -9.47 14.02
C THR A 370 -28.04 -9.56 14.13
N ASN A 371 -28.69 -10.19 13.16
CA ASN A 371 -30.11 -10.57 13.36
C ASN A 371 -30.14 -11.62 14.48
N GLN A 372 -30.58 -11.24 15.64
CA GLN A 372 -30.92 -12.16 16.73
C GLN A 372 -32.12 -13.01 16.34
#